data_a48361d10e11d05e6ede2e445d66fa9b
#
_entry.id   a48361d10e11d05e6ede2e445d66fa9b
#
_cell.length_a   1.000
_cell.length_b   1.000
_cell.length_c   1.000
_cell.angle_alpha   90.00
_cell.angle_beta   90.00
_cell.angle_gamma   90.00
#
_symmetry.space_group_name_H-M   'P 1'
#
loop_
_entity.id
_entity.type
_entity.pdbx_description
1 polymer ?
#
loop_
_entity_poly.entity_id
_entity_poly.type
_entity_poly.pdbx_seq_one_letter_code
_entity_poly.pdbx_strand_id
1 'polypeptide(L)'
;MKVFFKEIFEYHNHINQSLMESMKDNNDMLKHIIPLLSHSIIAHQNWNATILNTATSWANDLISLEECIACDNQNFQNTLRILNENELEETVEYVNAKQVVYKSTVLDVLFHVSNHFSHHRGQIVAEIRKGGIDPIITDFIYYKRWIMGYLERFKVKIQTS
;
A
#
# COMPACT_ATOMS: atom_id res chain seq x y z
N MET A 1 14.64 -11.26 4.98
CA MET A 1 13.87 -10.58 3.91
C MET A 1 12.41 -10.34 4.33
N LYS A 2 11.66 -11.33 4.87
CA LYS A 2 10.26 -11.15 5.33
C LYS A 2 10.06 -9.95 6.28
N VAL A 3 10.96 -9.75 7.26
CA VAL A 3 10.93 -8.59 8.18
C VAL A 3 11.05 -7.26 7.44
N PHE A 4 11.88 -7.18 6.41
CA PHE A 4 12.02 -5.98 5.58
C PHE A 4 10.74 -5.68 4.80
N PHE A 5 10.12 -6.69 4.17
CA PHE A 5 8.84 -6.50 3.48
C PHE A 5 7.72 -6.10 4.44
N LYS A 6 7.68 -6.71 5.64
CA LYS A 6 6.71 -6.29 6.67
C LYS A 6 6.82 -4.78 6.93
N GLU A 7 8.03 -4.29 7.17
CA GLU A 7 8.26 -2.86 7.42
C GLU A 7 7.88 -1.98 6.23
N ILE A 8 8.18 -2.41 5.01
CA ILE A 8 7.80 -1.68 3.78
C ILE A 8 6.28 -1.59 3.64
N PHE A 9 5.55 -2.66 3.91
CA PHE A 9 4.08 -2.64 3.82
C PHE A 9 3.42 -1.92 5.00
N GLU A 10 4.00 -1.93 6.20
CA GLU A 10 3.62 -1.05 7.30
C GLU A 10 3.73 0.43 6.89
N TYR A 11 4.84 0.80 6.26
CA TYR A 11 5.03 2.14 5.72
C TYR A 11 3.99 2.48 4.64
N HIS A 12 3.75 1.60 3.66
CA HIS A 12 2.77 1.85 2.61
C HIS A 12 1.37 2.06 3.16
N ASN A 13 0.91 1.17 4.05
CA ASN A 13 -0.39 1.31 4.70
C ASN A 13 -0.48 2.61 5.49
N HIS A 14 0.51 2.93 6.35
CA HIS A 14 0.53 4.17 7.12
C HIS A 14 0.41 5.42 6.22
N ILE A 15 1.20 5.50 5.16
CA ILE A 15 1.18 6.67 4.27
C ILE A 15 -0.11 6.75 3.45
N ASN A 16 -0.62 5.62 2.95
CA ASN A 16 -1.88 5.59 2.22
C ASN A 16 -3.04 6.07 3.11
N GLN A 17 -3.17 5.55 4.34
CA GLN A 17 -4.18 5.97 5.30
C GLN A 17 -4.05 7.47 5.63
N SER A 18 -2.82 7.95 5.86
CA SER A 18 -2.56 9.36 6.16
C SER A 18 -2.90 10.29 4.99
N LEU A 19 -2.61 9.89 3.74
CA LEU A 19 -2.99 10.63 2.53
C LEU A 19 -4.51 10.70 2.39
N MET A 20 -5.19 9.58 2.52
CA MET A 20 -6.66 9.50 2.43
C MET A 20 -7.32 10.36 3.50
N GLU A 21 -6.86 10.27 4.75
CA GLU A 21 -7.38 11.09 5.85
C GLU A 21 -7.14 12.59 5.62
N SER A 22 -5.97 12.98 5.10
CA SER A 22 -5.66 14.39 4.85
C SER A 22 -6.53 15.02 3.75
N MET A 23 -7.15 14.21 2.89
CA MET A 23 -7.97 14.66 1.75
C MET A 23 -9.47 14.44 1.93
N LYS A 24 -9.93 13.80 3.01
CA LYS A 24 -11.33 13.36 3.18
C LYS A 24 -12.37 14.49 3.05
N ASP A 25 -12.01 15.70 3.47
CA ASP A 25 -12.91 16.86 3.44
C ASP A 25 -12.75 17.71 2.15
N ASN A 26 -11.90 17.27 1.20
CA ASN A 26 -11.64 18.00 -0.04
C ASN A 26 -12.21 17.25 -1.25
N ASN A 27 -13.54 17.39 -1.46
CA ASN A 27 -14.25 16.71 -2.53
C ASN A 27 -13.72 17.01 -3.94
N ASP A 28 -13.20 18.19 -4.19
CA ASP A 28 -12.67 18.55 -5.51
C ASP A 28 -11.34 17.84 -5.76
N MET A 29 -10.48 17.76 -4.77
CA MET A 29 -9.23 17.01 -4.88
C MET A 29 -9.49 15.50 -4.99
N LEU A 30 -10.44 14.96 -4.23
CA LEU A 30 -10.79 13.54 -4.28
C LEU A 30 -11.14 13.06 -5.68
N LYS A 31 -11.85 13.86 -6.48
CA LYS A 31 -12.18 13.52 -7.89
C LYS A 31 -10.93 13.24 -8.75
N HIS A 32 -9.81 13.88 -8.44
CA HIS A 32 -8.56 13.73 -9.17
C HIS A 32 -7.68 12.57 -8.66
N ILE A 33 -7.73 12.29 -7.36
CA ILE A 33 -6.85 11.28 -6.75
C ILE A 33 -7.51 9.91 -6.56
N ILE A 34 -8.84 9.82 -6.43
CA ILE A 34 -9.57 8.55 -6.26
C ILE A 34 -9.27 7.54 -7.37
N PRO A 35 -9.18 7.90 -8.66
CA PRO A 35 -8.82 6.94 -9.70
C PRO A 35 -7.44 6.29 -9.48
N LEU A 36 -6.46 7.06 -9.03
CA LEU A 36 -5.11 6.58 -8.76
C LEU A 36 -5.05 5.73 -7.47
N LEU A 37 -5.78 6.15 -6.43
CA LEU A 37 -5.92 5.39 -5.18
C LEU A 37 -6.60 4.05 -5.45
N SER A 38 -7.79 4.06 -6.08
CA SER A 38 -8.54 2.84 -6.43
C SER A 38 -7.68 1.87 -7.22
N HIS A 39 -7.00 2.35 -8.27
CA HIS A 39 -6.14 1.52 -9.10
C HIS A 39 -5.02 0.86 -8.28
N SER A 40 -4.30 1.61 -7.46
CA SER A 40 -3.18 1.07 -6.70
C SER A 40 -3.63 0.08 -5.60
N ILE A 41 -4.74 0.37 -4.93
CA ILE A 41 -5.30 -0.47 -3.87
C ILE A 41 -5.90 -1.76 -4.42
N ILE A 42 -6.66 -1.68 -5.54
CA ILE A 42 -7.23 -2.86 -6.20
C ILE A 42 -6.12 -3.74 -6.80
N ALA A 43 -5.06 -3.14 -7.36
CA ALA A 43 -3.90 -3.90 -7.82
C ALA A 43 -3.26 -4.70 -6.68
N HIS A 44 -3.06 -4.10 -5.50
CA HIS A 44 -2.56 -4.80 -4.31
C HIS A 44 -3.49 -5.93 -3.88
N GLN A 45 -4.81 -5.69 -3.85
CA GLN A 45 -5.80 -6.71 -3.53
C GLN A 45 -5.71 -7.92 -4.47
N ASN A 46 -5.62 -7.67 -5.78
CA ASN A 46 -5.52 -8.74 -6.77
C ASN A 46 -4.21 -9.54 -6.66
N TRP A 47 -3.09 -8.87 -6.40
CA TRP A 47 -1.82 -9.55 -6.19
C TRP A 47 -1.82 -10.40 -4.91
N ASN A 48 -2.40 -9.90 -3.81
CA ASN A 48 -2.60 -10.70 -2.61
C ASN A 48 -3.49 -11.92 -2.88
N ALA A 49 -4.61 -11.73 -3.61
CA ALA A 49 -5.51 -12.81 -3.98
C ALA A 49 -4.82 -13.86 -4.87
N THR A 50 -3.94 -13.43 -5.78
CA THR A 50 -3.12 -14.33 -6.60
C THR A 50 -2.21 -15.20 -5.75
N ILE A 51 -1.47 -14.61 -4.79
CA ILE A 51 -0.58 -15.37 -3.91
C ILE A 51 -1.38 -16.33 -3.00
N LEU A 52 -2.49 -15.86 -2.45
CA LEU A 52 -3.36 -16.63 -1.55
C LEU A 52 -4.26 -17.65 -2.28
N ASN A 53 -4.16 -17.71 -3.62
CA ASN A 53 -4.99 -18.56 -4.48
C ASN A 53 -6.50 -18.37 -4.22
N THR A 54 -6.93 -17.12 -4.12
CA THR A 54 -8.34 -16.72 -3.97
C THR A 54 -8.84 -16.00 -5.21
N ALA A 55 -10.15 -15.73 -5.29
CA ALA A 55 -10.74 -15.06 -6.44
C ALA A 55 -10.16 -13.66 -6.63
N THR A 56 -9.72 -13.34 -7.86
CA THR A 56 -9.26 -12.03 -8.27
C THR A 56 -10.35 -11.32 -9.07
N SER A 57 -10.45 -10.00 -8.91
CA SER A 57 -11.28 -9.14 -9.75
C SER A 57 -10.36 -8.08 -10.38
N TRP A 58 -9.89 -8.32 -11.59
CA TRP A 58 -9.08 -7.35 -12.34
C TRP A 58 -9.92 -6.22 -12.96
N ALA A 59 -11.15 -6.03 -12.48
CA ALA A 59 -11.95 -4.88 -12.87
C ALA A 59 -11.28 -3.59 -12.40
N ASN A 60 -11.23 -2.60 -13.31
CA ASN A 60 -10.79 -1.24 -12.96
C ASN A 60 -11.96 -0.48 -12.32
N ASP A 61 -12.55 -1.03 -11.27
CA ASP A 61 -13.67 -0.41 -10.59
C ASP A 61 -13.17 0.81 -9.80
N LEU A 62 -13.85 1.92 -9.99
CA LEU A 62 -13.67 3.09 -9.16
C LEU A 62 -14.40 2.84 -7.85
N ILE A 63 -13.66 2.83 -6.74
CA ILE A 63 -14.22 2.64 -5.38
C ILE A 63 -14.20 3.97 -4.62
N SER A 64 -15.12 4.13 -3.67
CA SER A 64 -15.18 5.32 -2.80
C SER A 64 -13.94 5.47 -1.91
N LEU A 65 -13.76 6.63 -1.30
CA LEU A 65 -12.67 6.86 -0.35
C LEU A 65 -12.75 5.91 0.85
N GLU A 66 -13.96 5.69 1.37
CA GLU A 66 -14.22 4.78 2.49
C GLU A 66 -13.87 3.34 2.13
N GLU A 67 -14.22 2.91 0.93
CA GLU A 67 -13.84 1.59 0.40
C GLU A 67 -12.33 1.49 0.18
N CYS A 68 -11.67 2.56 -0.31
CA CYS A 68 -10.21 2.62 -0.41
C CYS A 68 -9.54 2.40 0.97
N ILE A 69 -10.01 3.11 2.01
CA ILE A 69 -9.49 3.00 3.37
C ILE A 69 -9.66 1.56 3.91
N ALA A 70 -10.85 1.00 3.76
CA ALA A 70 -11.14 -0.36 4.23
C ALA A 70 -10.33 -1.42 3.47
N CYS A 71 -10.26 -1.31 2.14
CA CYS A 71 -9.55 -2.25 1.28
C CYS A 71 -8.04 -2.20 1.52
N ASP A 72 -7.43 -1.00 1.67
CA ASP A 72 -6.00 -0.85 1.98
C ASP A 72 -5.63 -1.52 3.30
N ASN A 73 -6.45 -1.36 4.35
CA ASN A 73 -6.25 -2.04 5.63
C ASN A 73 -6.36 -3.57 5.48
N GLN A 74 -7.37 -4.07 4.76
CA GLN A 74 -7.52 -5.51 4.52
C GLN A 74 -6.35 -6.07 3.71
N ASN A 75 -5.89 -5.33 2.71
CA ASN A 75 -4.73 -5.70 1.90
C ASN A 75 -3.46 -5.83 2.75
N PHE A 76 -3.26 -4.91 3.68
CA PHE A 76 -2.15 -4.99 4.61
C PHE A 76 -2.21 -6.26 5.48
N GLN A 77 -3.39 -6.60 6.03
CA GLN A 77 -3.56 -7.85 6.80
C GLN A 77 -3.30 -9.09 5.94
N ASN A 78 -3.77 -9.10 4.70
CA ASN A 78 -3.50 -10.19 3.76
C ASN A 78 -2.01 -10.32 3.45
N THR A 79 -1.30 -9.20 3.29
CA THR A 79 0.16 -9.21 3.09
C THR A 79 0.90 -9.76 4.32
N LEU A 80 0.48 -9.41 5.53
CA LEU A 80 1.04 -10.01 6.76
C LEU A 80 0.81 -11.51 6.82
N ARG A 81 -0.37 -11.98 6.41
CA ARG A 81 -0.69 -13.39 6.29
C ARG A 81 0.23 -14.08 5.27
N ILE A 82 0.41 -13.51 4.08
CA ILE A 82 1.33 -14.01 3.04
C ILE A 82 2.74 -14.16 3.60
N LEU A 83 3.27 -13.13 4.27
CA LEU A 83 4.60 -13.15 4.85
C LEU A 83 4.77 -14.23 5.94
N ASN A 84 3.69 -14.63 6.60
CA ASN A 84 3.72 -15.69 7.61
C ASN A 84 3.57 -17.10 7.01
N GLU A 85 2.72 -17.27 6.00
CA GLU A 85 2.30 -18.56 5.47
C GLU A 85 3.10 -19.04 4.25
N ASN A 86 3.69 -18.13 3.46
CA ASN A 86 4.42 -18.45 2.23
C ASN A 86 5.92 -18.22 2.36
N GLU A 87 6.72 -19.01 1.62
CA GLU A 87 8.13 -18.68 1.41
C GLU A 87 8.26 -17.68 0.26
N LEU A 88 9.26 -16.78 0.33
CA LEU A 88 9.43 -15.71 -0.65
C LEU A 88 9.83 -16.24 -2.04
N GLU A 89 10.46 -17.41 -2.07
CA GLU A 89 10.91 -18.12 -3.27
C GLU A 89 9.80 -18.98 -3.92
N GLU A 90 8.66 -19.16 -3.25
CA GLU A 90 7.51 -19.85 -3.83
C GLU A 90 7.05 -19.17 -5.11
N THR A 91 6.71 -19.99 -6.10
CA THR A 91 6.24 -19.52 -7.42
C THR A 91 4.72 -19.45 -7.43
N VAL A 92 4.21 -18.32 -7.88
CA VAL A 92 2.78 -18.10 -8.16
C VAL A 92 2.56 -17.97 -9.67
N GLU A 93 1.47 -18.57 -10.16
CA GLU A 93 1.05 -18.46 -11.55
C GLU A 93 -0.07 -17.43 -11.69
N TYR A 94 -0.03 -16.65 -12.75
CA TYR A 94 -1.08 -15.70 -13.09
C TYR A 94 -1.20 -15.54 -14.61
N VAL A 95 -2.34 -15.06 -15.05
CA VAL A 95 -2.62 -14.81 -16.47
C VAL A 95 -2.80 -13.32 -16.72
N ASN A 96 -2.29 -12.86 -17.86
CA ASN A 96 -2.56 -11.49 -18.30
C ASN A 96 -3.89 -11.40 -19.08
N ALA A 97 -4.28 -10.19 -19.48
CA ALA A 97 -5.50 -9.96 -20.27
C ALA A 97 -5.54 -10.72 -21.62
N LYS A 98 -4.39 -11.19 -22.13
CA LYS A 98 -4.28 -12.00 -23.35
C LYS A 98 -4.29 -13.51 -23.08
N GLN A 99 -4.64 -13.94 -21.88
CA GLN A 99 -4.64 -15.35 -21.45
C GLN A 99 -3.25 -16.03 -21.52
N VAL A 100 -2.17 -15.25 -21.45
CA VAL A 100 -0.81 -15.80 -21.37
C VAL A 100 -0.49 -16.06 -19.91
N VAL A 101 -0.03 -17.27 -19.61
CA VAL A 101 0.38 -17.69 -18.26
C VAL A 101 1.80 -17.19 -17.98
N TYR A 102 1.97 -16.58 -16.82
CA TYR A 102 3.25 -16.13 -16.28
C TYR A 102 3.49 -16.76 -14.92
N LYS A 103 4.76 -16.82 -14.54
CA LYS A 103 5.21 -17.27 -13.23
C LYS A 103 6.14 -16.23 -12.64
N SER A 104 5.95 -15.92 -11.36
CA SER A 104 6.84 -15.04 -10.58
C SER A 104 6.98 -15.59 -9.18
N THR A 105 8.03 -15.22 -8.47
CA THR A 105 8.13 -15.55 -7.05
C THR A 105 7.23 -14.64 -6.21
N VAL A 106 6.87 -15.08 -5.01
CA VAL A 106 6.18 -14.23 -4.01
C VAL A 106 6.99 -12.95 -3.78
N LEU A 107 8.33 -13.06 -3.71
CA LEU A 107 9.24 -11.93 -3.59
C LEU A 107 9.06 -10.91 -4.71
N ASP A 108 9.05 -11.37 -5.98
CA ASP A 108 8.88 -10.49 -7.15
C ASP A 108 7.56 -9.75 -7.11
N VAL A 109 6.48 -10.46 -6.72
CA VAL A 109 5.14 -9.87 -6.62
C VAL A 109 5.09 -8.81 -5.51
N LEU A 110 5.61 -9.11 -4.31
CA LEU A 110 5.64 -8.14 -3.22
C LEU A 110 6.50 -6.92 -3.57
N PHE A 111 7.63 -7.13 -4.22
CA PHE A 111 8.47 -6.04 -4.70
C PHE A 111 7.75 -5.18 -5.76
N HIS A 112 7.06 -5.83 -6.71
CA HIS A 112 6.24 -5.14 -7.71
C HIS A 112 5.17 -4.27 -7.04
N VAL A 113 4.40 -4.80 -6.09
CA VAL A 113 3.35 -4.04 -5.37
C VAL A 113 3.94 -2.84 -4.64
N SER A 114 5.08 -3.00 -3.97
CA SER A 114 5.76 -1.89 -3.28
C SER A 114 6.16 -0.77 -4.26
N ASN A 115 6.74 -1.13 -5.42
CA ASN A 115 7.10 -0.16 -6.45
C ASN A 115 5.87 0.50 -7.07
N HIS A 116 4.80 -0.25 -7.29
CA HIS A 116 3.55 0.24 -7.84
C HIS A 116 2.91 1.30 -6.95
N PHE A 117 2.90 1.09 -5.63
CA PHE A 117 2.48 2.11 -4.67
C PHE A 117 3.35 3.37 -4.75
N SER A 118 4.67 3.22 -4.81
CA SER A 118 5.59 4.35 -4.90
C SER A 118 5.36 5.18 -6.17
N HIS A 119 5.13 4.50 -7.30
CA HIS A 119 4.82 5.13 -8.59
C HIS A 119 3.54 5.96 -8.53
N HIS A 120 2.42 5.36 -8.13
CA HIS A 120 1.13 6.05 -8.08
C HIS A 120 1.05 7.11 -6.97
N ARG A 121 1.73 6.90 -5.86
CA ARG A 121 1.86 7.92 -4.81
C ARG A 121 2.52 9.19 -5.33
N GLY A 122 3.57 9.07 -6.14
CA GLY A 122 4.18 10.22 -6.80
C GLY A 122 3.18 11.00 -7.67
N GLN A 123 2.31 10.29 -8.39
CA GLN A 123 1.24 10.91 -9.19
C GLN A 123 0.18 11.59 -8.30
N ILE A 124 -0.28 10.92 -7.23
CA ILE A 124 -1.25 11.49 -6.27
C ILE A 124 -0.70 12.77 -5.64
N VAL A 125 0.54 12.74 -5.16
CA VAL A 125 1.21 13.91 -4.57
C VAL A 125 1.35 15.05 -5.57
N ALA A 126 1.60 14.74 -6.86
CA ALA A 126 1.66 15.75 -7.91
C ALA A 126 0.28 16.39 -8.17
N GLU A 127 -0.80 15.61 -8.19
CA GLU A 127 -2.16 16.14 -8.33
C GLU A 127 -2.56 17.03 -7.14
N ILE A 128 -2.24 16.62 -5.89
CA ILE A 128 -2.50 17.41 -4.69
C ILE A 128 -1.80 18.78 -4.78
N ARG A 129 -0.53 18.82 -5.21
CA ARG A 129 0.21 20.08 -5.41
C ARG A 129 -0.38 20.96 -6.51
N LYS A 130 -0.84 20.36 -7.62
CA LYS A 130 -1.54 21.11 -8.69
C LYS A 130 -2.81 21.80 -8.17
N GLY A 131 -3.49 21.17 -7.22
CA GLY A 131 -4.64 21.75 -6.51
C GLY A 131 -4.27 22.84 -5.50
N GLY A 132 -3.01 23.20 -5.36
CA GLY A 132 -2.55 24.25 -4.44
C GLY A 132 -2.50 23.80 -2.97
N ILE A 133 -2.50 22.50 -2.71
CA ILE A 133 -2.44 21.92 -1.36
C ILE A 133 -1.04 21.36 -1.11
N ASP A 134 -0.48 21.63 0.06
CA ASP A 134 0.75 20.98 0.51
C ASP A 134 0.46 19.55 0.96
N PRO A 135 0.96 18.53 0.25
CA PRO A 135 0.75 17.14 0.65
C PRO A 135 1.58 16.79 1.87
N ILE A 136 1.16 15.76 2.60
CA ILE A 136 1.98 15.15 3.65
C ILE A 136 3.32 14.65 3.08
N ILE A 137 4.34 14.57 3.94
CA ILE A 137 5.65 13.99 3.57
C ILE A 137 5.48 12.48 3.45
N THR A 138 5.83 11.93 2.28
CA THR A 138 5.60 10.52 1.96
C THR A 138 6.86 9.66 1.90
N ASP A 139 8.04 10.24 2.11
CA ASP A 139 9.31 9.51 1.98
C ASP A 139 9.52 8.50 3.13
N PHE A 140 9.99 7.30 2.78
CA PHE A 140 10.25 6.23 3.72
C PHE A 140 11.19 6.63 4.86
N ILE A 141 12.21 7.44 4.58
CA ILE A 141 13.17 7.84 5.62
C ILE A 141 12.54 8.74 6.70
N TYR A 142 11.54 9.56 6.34
CA TYR A 142 10.80 10.37 7.32
C TYR A 142 9.87 9.51 8.18
N TYR A 143 9.21 8.53 7.56
CA TYR A 143 8.43 7.52 8.28
C TYR A 143 9.31 6.77 9.31
N LYS A 144 10.52 6.35 8.92
CA LYS A 144 11.48 5.70 9.83
C LYS A 144 11.86 6.59 11.02
N ARG A 145 12.16 7.85 10.75
CA ARG A 145 12.51 8.82 11.80
C ARG A 145 11.35 9.06 12.77
N TRP A 146 10.12 9.12 12.24
CA TRP A 146 8.92 9.28 13.05
C TRP A 146 8.72 8.10 13.99
N ILE A 147 8.83 6.86 13.50
CA ILE A 147 8.73 5.65 14.34
C ILE A 147 9.84 5.61 15.38
N MET A 148 11.09 5.89 15.01
CA MET A 148 12.22 5.89 15.94
C MET A 148 12.04 6.93 17.05
N GLY A 149 11.67 8.16 16.72
CA GLY A 149 11.39 9.21 17.70
C GLY A 149 10.17 8.91 18.59
N TYR A 150 9.20 8.15 18.10
CA TYR A 150 8.09 7.64 18.90
C TYR A 150 8.57 6.59 19.91
N LEU A 151 9.37 5.60 19.45
CA LEU A 151 9.91 4.55 20.32
C LEU A 151 10.86 5.08 21.40
N GLU A 152 11.68 6.07 21.11
CA GLU A 152 12.56 6.72 22.10
C GLU A 152 11.75 7.44 23.19
N ARG A 153 10.70 8.15 22.82
CA ARG A 153 9.79 8.81 23.79
C ARG A 153 9.10 7.83 24.74
N PHE A 154 8.81 6.63 24.32
CA PHE A 154 8.23 5.58 25.16
C PHE A 154 9.27 4.94 26.08
N LYS A 155 10.51 4.71 25.60
CA LYS A 155 11.59 4.16 26.42
C LYS A 155 11.93 5.08 27.60
N VAL A 156 11.96 6.39 27.38
CA VAL A 156 12.18 7.37 28.45
C VAL A 156 11.07 7.34 29.53
N LYS A 157 9.81 7.13 29.14
CA LYS A 157 8.70 7.03 30.10
C LYS A 157 8.73 5.77 30.97
N ILE A 158 9.26 4.66 30.45
CA ILE A 158 9.37 3.38 31.20
C ILE A 158 10.54 3.41 32.20
N GLN A 159 11.58 4.20 31.95
CA GLN A 159 12.75 4.33 32.84
C GLN A 159 12.53 5.35 33.99
N THR A 160 11.46 6.13 33.96
CA THR A 160 11.14 7.17 34.95
C THR A 160 9.92 6.82 35.82
N SER A 161 9.40 5.61 35.73
CA SER A 161 8.33 5.03 36.56
C SER A 161 8.86 3.80 37.31
#